data_2c963d748e498339ef250c67438b4e85
#
_entry.id   2c963d748e498339ef250c67438b4e85
#
_cell.length_a   1.000
_cell.length_b   1.000
_cell.length_c   1.000
_cell.angle_alpha   90.00
_cell.angle_beta   90.00
_cell.angle_gamma   90.00
#
_symmetry.space_group_name_H-M   'P 1'
#
loop_
_entity.id
_entity.type
_entity.pdbx_description
1 polymer ?
#
loop_
_entity_poly.entity_id
_entity_poly.type
_entity_poly.pdbx_seq_one_letter_code
_entity_poly.pdbx_strand_id
1 'polypeptide(L)'
;MSPTGKLFKWGTFAYEAFLALPIIGGSFVVANAWAPLGIAFLLHAVAIIILLRERGPIIGNAVGVVTSVVALIPFVGWVMHAITAIILLVEGLSGARRNPRY
;
A
#
# COMPACT_ATOMS: atom_id res chain seq x y z
N MET A 1 0.59 -9.09 14.03
CA MET A 1 1.50 -7.96 13.73
C MET A 1 1.79 -7.18 15.00
N SER A 2 3.01 -6.68 15.11
CA SER A 2 3.37 -5.74 16.18
C SER A 2 2.60 -4.42 16.01
N PRO A 3 2.61 -3.53 17.04
CA PRO A 3 2.03 -2.21 16.87
C PRO A 3 2.63 -1.44 15.68
N THR A 4 3.94 -1.54 15.48
CA THR A 4 4.59 -0.89 14.32
C THR A 4 4.13 -1.50 13.00
N GLY A 5 4.03 -2.83 12.93
CA GLY A 5 3.53 -3.52 11.73
C GLY A 5 2.10 -3.13 11.42
N LYS A 6 1.25 -3.03 12.44
CA LYS A 6 -0.15 -2.58 12.25
C LYS A 6 -0.20 -1.14 11.77
N LEU A 7 0.65 -0.28 12.31
CA LEU A 7 0.71 1.12 11.89
C LEU A 7 1.01 1.22 10.39
N PHE A 8 2.02 0.50 9.93
CA PHE A 8 2.37 0.51 8.51
C PHE A 8 1.29 -0.14 7.64
N LYS A 9 0.68 -1.23 8.11
CA LYS A 9 -0.39 -1.89 7.34
C LYS A 9 -1.59 -0.96 7.17
N TRP A 10 -2.09 -0.40 8.26
CA TRP A 10 -3.26 0.49 8.20
C TRP A 10 -2.91 1.85 7.61
N GLY A 11 -1.68 2.33 7.83
CA GLY A 11 -1.22 3.58 7.22
C GLY A 11 -1.12 3.47 5.71
N THR A 12 -0.54 2.38 5.19
CA THR A 12 -0.46 2.17 3.75
C THR A 12 -1.83 1.89 3.15
N PHE A 13 -2.73 1.19 3.89
CA PHE A 13 -4.11 1.05 3.45
C PHE A 13 -4.79 2.41 3.29
N ALA A 14 -4.69 3.27 4.30
CA ALA A 14 -5.33 4.59 4.24
C ALA A 14 -4.77 5.43 3.08
N TYR A 15 -3.47 5.35 2.86
CA TYR A 15 -2.82 6.06 1.77
C TYR A 15 -3.32 5.56 0.41
N GLU A 16 -3.37 4.24 0.20
CA GLU A 16 -3.84 3.66 -1.06
C GLU A 16 -5.33 3.92 -1.26
N ALA A 17 -6.14 3.87 -0.20
CA ALA A 17 -7.55 4.19 -0.29
C ALA A 17 -7.77 5.65 -0.73
N PHE A 18 -6.95 6.57 -0.24
CA PHE A 18 -6.98 7.97 -0.66
C PHE A 18 -6.62 8.09 -2.16
N LEU A 19 -5.55 7.43 -2.59
CA LEU A 19 -5.14 7.46 -4.00
C LEU A 19 -6.14 6.76 -4.91
N ALA A 20 -6.94 5.84 -4.37
CA ALA A 20 -7.99 5.15 -5.12
C ALA A 20 -9.26 5.98 -5.30
N LEU A 21 -9.39 7.13 -4.64
CA LEU A 21 -10.55 7.99 -4.82
C LEU A 21 -10.58 8.49 -6.28
N PRO A 22 -11.69 8.28 -7.01
CA PRO A 22 -11.78 8.73 -8.38
C PRO A 22 -11.57 10.25 -8.46
N ILE A 23 -10.79 10.68 -9.44
CA ILE A 23 -10.49 12.10 -9.69
C ILE A 23 -9.59 12.71 -8.60
N ILE A 24 -9.97 12.59 -7.31
CA ILE A 24 -9.24 13.21 -6.21
C ILE A 24 -7.84 12.63 -6.09
N GLY A 25 -7.71 11.30 -6.07
CA GLY A 25 -6.41 10.63 -5.95
C GLY A 25 -5.51 10.93 -7.13
N GLY A 26 -6.03 10.81 -8.35
CA GLY A 26 -5.27 11.11 -9.55
C GLY A 26 -4.86 12.57 -9.64
N SER A 27 -5.76 13.49 -9.29
CA SER A 27 -5.44 14.92 -9.27
C SER A 27 -4.35 15.24 -8.26
N PHE A 28 -4.38 14.60 -7.10
CA PHE A 28 -3.35 14.78 -6.08
C PHE A 28 -1.98 14.32 -6.60
N VAL A 29 -1.93 13.16 -7.25
CA VAL A 29 -0.70 12.63 -7.83
C VAL A 29 -0.15 13.56 -8.90
N VAL A 30 -0.99 13.99 -9.85
CA VAL A 30 -0.57 14.85 -10.96
C VAL A 30 -0.15 16.24 -10.44
N ALA A 31 -0.94 16.81 -9.51
CA ALA A 31 -0.64 18.13 -8.95
C ALA A 31 0.69 18.17 -8.21
N ASN A 32 1.17 17.02 -7.72
CA ASN A 32 2.44 16.91 -7.02
C ASN A 32 3.51 16.21 -7.86
N ALA A 33 3.38 16.25 -9.18
CA ALA A 33 4.37 15.73 -10.14
C ALA A 33 4.75 14.26 -9.83
N TRP A 34 3.74 13.43 -9.53
CA TRP A 34 3.90 12.02 -9.21
C TRP A 34 4.72 11.72 -7.96
N ALA A 35 5.15 12.73 -7.21
CA ALA A 35 5.86 12.53 -5.93
C ALA A 35 5.11 11.62 -4.95
N PRO A 36 3.76 11.68 -4.84
CA PRO A 36 3.02 10.76 -3.99
C PRO A 36 3.27 9.29 -4.29
N LEU A 37 3.57 8.92 -5.53
CA LEU A 37 3.88 7.55 -5.90
C LEU A 37 5.26 7.13 -5.39
N GLY A 38 6.23 8.04 -5.41
CA GLY A 38 7.53 7.79 -4.80
C GLY A 38 7.43 7.59 -3.30
N ILE A 39 6.60 8.40 -2.64
CA ILE A 39 6.31 8.24 -1.21
C ILE A 39 5.65 6.89 -0.96
N ALA A 40 4.67 6.51 -1.77
CA ALA A 40 4.00 5.22 -1.64
C ALA A 40 5.00 4.06 -1.79
N PHE A 41 5.89 4.14 -2.77
CA PHE A 41 6.93 3.14 -2.98
C PHE A 41 7.77 2.95 -1.71
N LEU A 42 8.24 4.05 -1.14
CA LEU A 42 9.07 4.00 0.07
C LEU A 42 8.30 3.45 1.26
N LEU A 43 7.05 3.89 1.44
CA LEU A 43 6.21 3.40 2.54
C LEU A 43 5.98 1.90 2.44
N HIS A 44 5.68 1.40 1.25
CA HIS A 44 5.48 -0.03 1.05
C HIS A 44 6.77 -0.81 1.23
N ALA A 45 7.90 -0.29 0.76
CA ALA A 45 9.19 -0.95 0.93
C ALA A 45 9.57 -1.08 2.41
N VAL A 46 9.40 -0.01 3.19
CA VAL A 46 9.66 -0.03 4.63
C VAL A 46 8.70 -0.99 5.33
N ALA A 47 7.42 -0.96 4.96
CA ALA A 47 6.43 -1.86 5.53
C ALA A 47 6.81 -3.33 5.29
N ILE A 48 7.27 -3.66 4.09
CA ILE A 48 7.70 -5.03 3.76
C ILE A 48 8.84 -5.46 4.68
N ILE A 49 9.85 -4.60 4.86
CA ILE A 49 10.99 -4.92 5.71
C ILE A 49 10.52 -5.20 7.15
N ILE A 50 9.66 -4.34 7.69
CA ILE A 50 9.15 -4.50 9.04
C ILE A 50 8.34 -5.80 9.16
N LEU A 51 7.43 -6.02 8.22
CA LEU A 51 6.52 -7.16 8.26
C LEU A 51 7.24 -8.49 8.03
N LEU A 52 8.28 -8.51 7.21
CA LEU A 52 9.10 -9.71 7.04
C LEU A 52 9.76 -10.12 8.36
N ARG A 53 10.25 -9.14 9.12
CA ARG A 53 10.89 -9.42 10.41
C ARG A 53 9.93 -9.99 11.43
N GLU A 54 8.64 -9.65 11.36
CA GLU A 54 7.64 -10.17 12.28
C GLU A 54 6.77 -11.27 11.68
N ARG A 55 7.15 -11.80 10.52
CA ARG A 55 6.39 -12.82 9.79
C ARG A 55 4.95 -12.41 9.51
N GLY A 56 4.74 -11.12 9.31
CA GLY A 56 3.45 -10.58 8.94
C GLY A 56 3.15 -10.72 7.45
N PRO A 57 1.92 -10.42 7.02
CA PRO A 57 1.54 -10.50 5.61
C PRO A 57 2.18 -9.37 4.81
N ILE A 58 2.78 -9.69 3.66
CA ILE A 58 3.46 -8.69 2.82
C ILE A 58 2.87 -8.55 1.43
N ILE A 59 1.93 -9.41 1.03
CA ILE A 59 1.44 -9.43 -0.37
C ILE A 59 0.83 -8.08 -0.74
N GLY A 60 0.01 -7.50 0.13
CA GLY A 60 -0.60 -6.20 -0.14
C GLY A 60 0.44 -5.10 -0.36
N ASN A 61 1.46 -5.06 0.47
CA ASN A 61 2.51 -4.06 0.33
C ASN A 61 3.40 -4.34 -0.88
N ALA A 62 3.62 -5.61 -1.25
CA ALA A 62 4.34 -5.96 -2.46
C ALA A 62 3.55 -5.51 -3.70
N VAL A 63 2.23 -5.72 -3.72
CA VAL A 63 1.36 -5.18 -4.78
C VAL A 63 1.41 -3.65 -4.77
N GLY A 64 1.50 -3.03 -3.59
CA GLY A 64 1.66 -1.58 -3.46
C GLY A 64 2.94 -1.05 -4.11
N VAL A 65 4.05 -1.77 -3.98
CA VAL A 65 5.29 -1.40 -4.67
C VAL A 65 5.09 -1.41 -6.19
N VAL A 66 4.48 -2.47 -6.72
CA VAL A 66 4.18 -2.55 -8.15
C VAL A 66 3.23 -1.43 -8.56
N THR A 67 2.19 -1.18 -7.78
CA THR A 67 1.22 -0.12 -8.03
C THR A 67 1.90 1.24 -8.11
N SER A 68 2.87 1.52 -7.22
CA SER A 68 3.57 2.81 -7.20
C SER A 68 4.29 3.10 -8.52
N VAL A 69 4.70 2.07 -9.24
CA VAL A 69 5.34 2.21 -10.55
C VAL A 69 4.30 2.27 -11.67
N VAL A 70 3.35 1.35 -11.67
CA VAL A 70 2.33 1.24 -12.74
C VAL A 70 1.39 2.44 -12.72
N ALA A 71 1.18 3.04 -11.54
CA ALA A 71 0.28 4.17 -11.37
C ALA A 71 0.78 5.48 -11.99
N LEU A 72 1.93 5.47 -12.65
CA LEU A 72 2.33 6.57 -13.53
C LEU A 72 1.30 6.77 -14.66
N ILE A 73 0.55 5.73 -15.01
CA ILE A 73 -0.58 5.82 -15.95
C ILE A 73 -1.83 6.07 -15.12
N PRO A 74 -2.48 7.27 -15.22
CA PRO A 74 -3.51 7.67 -14.24
C PRO A 74 -4.70 6.73 -14.12
N PHE A 75 -5.26 6.26 -15.23
CA PHE A 75 -6.43 5.40 -15.17
C PHE A 75 -6.10 4.01 -14.62
N VAL A 76 -5.00 3.43 -15.09
CA VAL A 76 -4.51 2.15 -14.60
C VAL A 76 -4.14 2.28 -13.12
N GLY A 77 -3.56 3.43 -12.74
CA GLY A 77 -3.20 3.71 -11.36
C GLY A 77 -4.40 3.67 -10.42
N TRP A 78 -5.50 4.29 -10.81
CA TRP A 78 -6.72 4.27 -9.99
C TRP A 78 -7.16 2.84 -9.67
N VAL A 79 -7.26 1.99 -10.68
CA VAL A 79 -7.66 0.59 -10.50
C VAL A 79 -6.66 -0.14 -9.60
N MET A 80 -5.37 0.06 -9.83
CA MET A 80 -4.32 -0.61 -9.05
C MET A 80 -4.32 -0.14 -7.60
N HIS A 81 -4.55 1.15 -7.33
CA HIS A 81 -4.66 1.63 -5.95
C HIS A 81 -5.86 1.00 -5.24
N ALA A 82 -6.99 0.86 -5.94
CA ALA A 82 -8.17 0.20 -5.38
C ALA A 82 -7.87 -1.26 -5.02
N ILE A 83 -7.23 -1.99 -5.92
CA ILE A 83 -6.85 -3.39 -5.68
C ILE A 83 -5.89 -3.49 -4.48
N THR A 84 -4.87 -2.64 -4.45
CA THR A 84 -3.91 -2.61 -3.35
C THR A 84 -4.60 -2.33 -2.02
N ALA A 85 -5.49 -1.34 -2.00
CA ALA A 85 -6.23 -0.98 -0.79
C ALA A 85 -7.08 -2.14 -0.27
N ILE A 86 -7.75 -2.87 -1.18
CA ILE A 86 -8.56 -4.03 -0.79
C ILE A 86 -7.69 -5.12 -0.18
N ILE A 87 -6.55 -5.43 -0.79
CA ILE A 87 -5.64 -6.45 -0.27
C ILE A 87 -5.13 -6.03 1.12
N LEU A 88 -4.72 -4.78 1.26
CA LEU A 88 -4.24 -4.26 2.54
C LEU A 88 -5.32 -4.30 3.62
N LEU A 89 -6.57 -4.01 3.25
CA LEU A 89 -7.70 -4.09 4.18
C LEU A 89 -7.88 -5.52 4.68
N VAL A 90 -7.89 -6.49 3.78
CA VAL A 90 -8.04 -7.90 4.15
C VAL A 90 -6.89 -8.34 5.05
N GLU A 91 -5.66 -7.97 4.69
CA GLU A 91 -4.49 -8.31 5.51
C GLU A 91 -4.53 -7.64 6.89
N GLY A 92 -4.99 -6.38 6.94
CA GLY A 92 -5.12 -5.66 8.21
C GLY A 92 -6.16 -6.30 9.13
N LEU A 93 -7.29 -6.71 8.56
CA LEU A 93 -8.36 -7.35 9.33
C LEU A 93 -7.96 -8.74 9.83
N SER A 94 -7.18 -9.49 9.05
CA SER A 94 -6.74 -10.84 9.42
C SER A 94 -5.37 -10.86 10.09
N GLY A 95 -4.76 -9.71 10.31
CA GLY A 95 -3.34 -9.56 10.62
C GLY A 95 -2.91 -9.87 12.04
N ALA A 96 -3.77 -10.45 12.86
CA ALA A 96 -3.35 -10.94 14.17
C ALA A 96 -2.46 -12.18 14.05
N ARG A 97 -2.49 -12.87 12.91
CA ARG A 97 -1.72 -14.09 12.68
C ARG A 97 -0.41 -13.80 11.99
N ARG A 98 0.65 -14.45 12.46
CA ARG A 98 1.91 -14.48 11.74
C ARG A 98 1.82 -15.49 10.61
N ASN A 99 2.39 -15.14 9.46
CA ASN A 99 2.47 -16.08 8.36
C ASN A 99 3.69 -16.99 8.59
N PRO A 100 3.51 -18.33 8.71
CA PRO A 100 4.63 -19.20 9.01
C PRO A 100 5.66 -19.31 7.88
N ARG A 101 5.34 -18.79 6.69
CA ARG A 101 6.27 -18.79 5.55
C ARG A 101 7.28 -17.65 5.59
N TYR A 102 7.10 -16.69 6.46
CA TYR A 102 7.98 -15.52 6.52
C TYR A 102 8.96 -15.62 7.67
#